data_9d0e9135a64364db067182c4684fd111
#
_entry.id   9d0e9135a64364db067182c4684fd111
#
_cell.length_a   1.000
_cell.length_b   1.000
_cell.length_c   1.000
_cell.angle_alpha   90.00
_cell.angle_beta   90.00
_cell.angle_gamma   90.00
#
_symmetry.space_group_name_H-M   'P 1'
#
loop_
_entity.id
_entity.type
_entity.pdbx_description
1 polymer ?
#
loop_
_entity_poly.entity_id
_entity_poly.type
_entity_poly.pdbx_seq_one_letter_code
_entity_poly.pdbx_strand_id
1 'polypeptide(L)'
;FFYRKIVKPLNTIGSGMELLREQDFSSRLSRVGQYEADRIVNIFNRMMEQLKNERLRLREQNHFLDLMIKASPMGVIITSLDDELSELNPMALKMLGVRFEDVQGKKMKDVDSPLAGELASLPRGETVTVRLNDSNIYRCIHSSFIDRGFQHPFFLIESLTDEVMKAEKKAYEKVIRMIAH
;
A
#
# COMPACT_ATOMS: atom_id res chain seq x y z
N PHE A 1 55.19 -7.73 -6.99
CA PHE A 1 55.10 -6.39 -6.42
C PHE A 1 53.92 -5.62 -7.02
N PHE A 2 53.88 -5.51 -8.35
CA PHE A 2 52.81 -4.84 -9.09
C PHE A 2 51.43 -5.45 -8.87
N TYR A 3 51.35 -6.78 -8.87
CA TYR A 3 50.12 -7.54 -8.64
C TYR A 3 49.48 -7.22 -7.28
N ARG A 4 50.29 -7.21 -6.20
CA ARG A 4 49.78 -6.93 -4.85
C ARG A 4 49.33 -5.50 -4.63
N LYS A 5 49.96 -4.53 -5.31
CA LYS A 5 49.65 -3.10 -5.10
C LYS A 5 48.49 -2.60 -5.92
N ILE A 6 48.24 -3.15 -7.08
CA ILE A 6 47.23 -2.64 -8.02
C ILE A 6 46.18 -3.67 -8.33
N VAL A 7 46.57 -4.87 -8.74
CA VAL A 7 45.60 -5.89 -9.23
C VAL A 7 44.68 -6.40 -8.12
N LYS A 8 45.26 -6.75 -6.96
CA LYS A 8 44.46 -7.27 -5.82
C LYS A 8 43.44 -6.32 -5.28
N PRO A 9 43.73 -5.02 -5.02
CA PRO A 9 42.71 -4.04 -4.64
C PRO A 9 41.63 -3.85 -5.70
N LEU A 10 41.98 -3.79 -6.96
CA LEU A 10 41.02 -3.64 -8.05
C LEU A 10 40.08 -4.85 -8.16
N ASN A 11 40.59 -6.07 -7.98
CA ASN A 11 39.79 -7.29 -7.96
C ASN A 11 38.81 -7.29 -6.76
N THR A 12 39.25 -6.83 -5.60
CA THR A 12 38.39 -6.73 -4.42
C THR A 12 37.24 -5.74 -4.64
N ILE A 13 37.52 -4.60 -5.23
CA ILE A 13 36.51 -3.58 -5.58
C ILE A 13 35.54 -4.14 -6.64
N GLY A 14 36.05 -4.84 -7.67
CA GLY A 14 35.24 -5.47 -8.69
C GLY A 14 34.26 -6.49 -8.12
N SER A 15 34.72 -7.32 -7.19
CA SER A 15 33.87 -8.29 -6.47
C SER A 15 32.77 -7.58 -5.67
N GLY A 16 33.09 -6.45 -5.02
CA GLY A 16 32.12 -5.66 -4.29
C GLY A 16 31.05 -5.05 -5.20
N MET A 17 31.43 -4.60 -6.40
CA MET A 17 30.46 -4.08 -7.37
C MET A 17 29.52 -5.17 -7.90
N GLU A 18 29.98 -6.40 -8.05
CA GLU A 18 29.10 -7.53 -8.36
C GLU A 18 28.09 -7.81 -7.25
N LEU A 19 28.50 -7.74 -5.99
CA LEU A 19 27.61 -7.88 -4.83
C LEU A 19 26.51 -6.81 -4.82
N LEU A 20 26.82 -5.58 -5.18
CA LEU A 20 25.81 -4.52 -5.35
C LEU A 20 24.84 -4.84 -6.48
N ARG A 21 25.36 -5.36 -7.60
CA ARG A 21 24.55 -5.76 -8.74
C ARG A 21 23.57 -6.86 -8.39
N GLU A 22 23.98 -7.80 -7.56
CA GLU A 22 23.14 -8.90 -7.06
C GLU A 22 22.26 -8.50 -5.87
N GLN A 23 22.37 -7.26 -5.40
CA GLN A 23 21.67 -6.73 -4.23
C GLN A 23 22.02 -7.47 -2.91
N ASP A 24 23.21 -8.03 -2.82
CA ASP A 24 23.70 -8.66 -1.61
C ASP A 24 24.42 -7.65 -0.70
N PHE A 25 23.65 -6.91 0.07
CA PHE A 25 24.17 -5.88 0.99
C PHE A 25 24.67 -6.44 2.32
N SER A 26 24.58 -7.76 2.52
CA SER A 26 25.05 -8.41 3.74
C SER A 26 26.54 -8.70 3.71
N SER A 27 27.12 -8.80 2.53
CA SER A 27 28.55 -9.05 2.35
C SER A 27 29.40 -7.80 2.57
N ARG A 28 30.65 -8.02 2.94
CA ARG A 28 31.64 -6.96 3.17
C ARG A 28 32.91 -7.30 2.42
N LEU A 29 33.61 -6.26 1.95
CA LEU A 29 34.93 -6.42 1.33
C LEU A 29 36.00 -6.65 2.37
N SER A 30 36.99 -7.51 2.04
CA SER A 30 38.14 -7.74 2.88
C SER A 30 39.17 -6.62 2.75
N ARG A 31 39.87 -6.29 3.84
CA ARG A 31 40.97 -5.33 3.82
C ARG A 31 42.18 -5.90 3.08
N VAL A 32 42.85 -5.06 2.30
CA VAL A 32 43.98 -5.46 1.45
C VAL A 32 45.34 -4.99 1.94
N GLY A 33 45.43 -4.40 3.14
CA GLY A 33 46.69 -4.06 3.79
C GLY A 33 47.43 -2.85 3.24
N GLN A 34 46.79 -2.03 2.39
CA GLN A 34 47.32 -0.75 1.90
C GLN A 34 46.38 0.39 2.35
N TYR A 35 47.01 1.48 2.82
CA TYR A 35 46.21 2.58 3.40
C TYR A 35 45.10 3.12 2.48
N GLU A 36 45.43 3.42 1.23
CA GLU A 36 44.47 3.96 0.27
C GLU A 36 43.42 2.91 -0.16
N ALA A 37 43.86 1.70 -0.40
CA ALA A 37 42.97 0.58 -0.74
C ALA A 37 42.04 0.23 0.42
N ASP A 38 42.57 0.18 1.65
CA ASP A 38 41.76 -0.06 2.85
C ASP A 38 40.74 1.08 3.08
N ARG A 39 41.12 2.31 2.76
CA ARG A 39 40.20 3.46 2.83
C ARG A 39 39.02 3.27 1.87
N ILE A 40 39.29 2.85 0.63
CA ILE A 40 38.24 2.57 -0.37
C ILE A 40 37.35 1.43 0.11
N VAL A 41 37.94 0.34 0.61
CA VAL A 41 37.21 -0.81 1.17
C VAL A 41 36.32 -0.37 2.34
N ASN A 42 36.82 0.47 3.24
CA ASN A 42 36.05 0.99 4.36
C ASN A 42 34.88 1.85 3.91
N ILE A 43 35.09 2.70 2.90
CA ILE A 43 34.01 3.52 2.31
C ILE A 43 32.93 2.62 1.70
N PHE A 44 33.36 1.61 0.93
CA PHE A 44 32.46 0.66 0.29
C PHE A 44 31.64 -0.11 1.35
N ASN A 45 32.30 -0.67 2.37
CA ASN A 45 31.61 -1.40 3.43
C ASN A 45 30.60 -0.52 4.20
N ARG A 46 30.94 0.76 4.41
CA ARG A 46 30.04 1.73 5.03
C ARG A 46 28.80 1.99 4.15
N MET A 47 29.02 2.12 2.84
CA MET A 47 27.92 2.25 1.88
C MET A 47 27.02 1.02 1.88
N MET A 48 27.60 -0.19 1.90
CA MET A 48 26.85 -1.45 1.94
C MET A 48 25.98 -1.53 3.20
N GLU A 49 26.53 -1.15 4.34
CA GLU A 49 25.79 -1.12 5.60
C GLU A 49 24.63 -0.11 5.56
N GLN A 50 24.89 1.07 5.04
CA GLN A 50 23.86 2.11 4.89
C GLN A 50 22.73 1.63 3.97
N LEU A 51 23.05 1.02 2.84
CA LEU A 51 22.06 0.47 1.91
C LEU A 51 21.22 -0.63 2.56
N LYS A 52 21.87 -1.52 3.33
CA LYS A 52 21.17 -2.57 4.08
C LYS A 52 20.17 -1.97 5.08
N ASN A 53 20.60 -0.96 5.86
CA ASN A 53 19.75 -0.30 6.85
C ASN A 53 18.59 0.45 6.19
N GLU A 54 18.83 1.14 5.08
CA GLU A 54 17.78 1.80 4.30
C GLU A 54 16.74 0.81 3.80
N ARG A 55 17.18 -0.34 3.28
CA ARG A 55 16.29 -1.38 2.77
C ARG A 55 15.44 -1.99 3.88
N LEU A 56 16.03 -2.25 5.06
CA LEU A 56 15.29 -2.74 6.22
C LEU A 56 14.24 -1.73 6.67
N ARG A 57 14.59 -0.44 6.71
CA ARG A 57 13.66 0.61 7.08
C ARG A 57 12.49 0.68 6.11
N LEU A 58 12.73 0.59 4.81
CA LEU A 58 11.68 0.57 3.80
C LEU A 58 10.75 -0.64 3.96
N ARG A 59 11.30 -1.82 4.25
CA ARG A 59 10.50 -3.01 4.52
C ARG A 59 9.62 -2.85 5.75
N GLU A 60 10.15 -2.28 6.83
CA GLU A 60 9.39 -2.02 8.05
C GLU A 60 8.27 -1.01 7.80
N GLN A 61 8.53 0.07 7.06
CA GLN A 61 7.51 1.04 6.69
C GLN A 61 6.42 0.42 5.83
N ASN A 62 6.77 -0.38 4.83
CA ASN A 62 5.80 -1.04 3.97
C ASN A 62 4.96 -2.05 4.76
N HIS A 63 5.56 -2.79 5.67
CA HIS A 63 4.85 -3.71 6.56
C HIS A 63 3.86 -2.97 7.46
N PHE A 64 4.28 -1.85 8.03
CA PHE A 64 3.43 -1.00 8.87
C PHE A 64 2.22 -0.47 8.09
N LEU A 65 2.44 0.06 6.87
CA LEU A 65 1.36 0.53 6.00
C LEU A 65 0.38 -0.60 5.64
N ASP A 66 0.90 -1.78 5.34
CA ASP A 66 0.08 -2.95 5.05
C ASP A 66 -0.79 -3.35 6.26
N LEU A 67 -0.23 -3.34 7.45
CA LEU A 67 -0.98 -3.61 8.69
C LEU A 67 -2.05 -2.53 8.94
N MET A 68 -1.75 -1.26 8.68
CA MET A 68 -2.71 -0.18 8.82
C MET A 68 -3.88 -0.33 7.86
N ILE A 69 -3.62 -0.67 6.60
CA ILE A 69 -4.66 -0.92 5.61
C ILE A 69 -5.53 -2.10 6.02
N LYS A 70 -4.92 -3.20 6.48
CA LYS A 70 -5.64 -4.38 6.96
C LYS A 70 -6.50 -4.12 8.20
N ALA A 71 -6.04 -3.25 9.09
CA ALA A 71 -6.76 -2.89 10.30
C ALA A 71 -7.71 -1.70 10.14
N SER A 72 -7.75 -1.08 8.96
CA SER A 72 -8.58 0.10 8.71
C SER A 72 -10.07 -0.21 8.88
N PRO A 73 -10.83 0.67 9.53
CA PRO A 73 -12.29 0.57 9.57
C PRO A 73 -12.94 0.93 8.23
N MET A 74 -12.19 1.53 7.31
CA MET A 74 -12.64 1.81 5.95
C MET A 74 -12.33 0.65 5.03
N GLY A 75 -13.20 0.40 4.05
CA GLY A 75 -12.92 -0.50 2.95
C GLY A 75 -11.92 0.12 1.98
N VAL A 76 -10.87 -0.60 1.65
CA VAL A 76 -9.85 -0.16 0.68
C VAL A 76 -9.77 -1.18 -0.44
N ILE A 77 -9.94 -0.73 -1.66
CA ILE A 77 -9.87 -1.56 -2.87
C ILE A 77 -8.89 -0.91 -3.83
N ILE A 78 -7.86 -1.64 -4.23
CA ILE A 78 -6.89 -1.19 -5.22
C ILE A 78 -7.12 -1.99 -6.51
N THR A 79 -7.21 -1.28 -7.63
CA THR A 79 -7.41 -1.89 -8.94
C THR A 79 -6.23 -1.62 -9.86
N SER A 80 -6.11 -2.41 -10.92
CA SER A 80 -5.18 -2.15 -12.01
C SER A 80 -5.73 -1.06 -12.94
N LEU A 81 -4.94 -0.63 -13.91
CA LEU A 81 -5.40 0.30 -14.96
C LEU A 81 -6.53 -0.27 -15.82
N ASP A 82 -6.63 -1.59 -15.88
CA ASP A 82 -7.70 -2.30 -16.59
C ASP A 82 -8.94 -2.53 -15.73
N ASP A 83 -9.02 -1.88 -14.57
CA ASP A 83 -10.09 -1.99 -13.57
C ASP A 83 -10.24 -3.41 -12.96
N GLU A 84 -9.19 -4.21 -13.01
CA GLU A 84 -9.14 -5.49 -12.33
C GLU A 84 -8.78 -5.33 -10.86
N LEU A 85 -9.50 -6.04 -9.98
CA LEU A 85 -9.26 -5.99 -8.54
C LEU A 85 -7.94 -6.65 -8.20
N SER A 86 -7.01 -5.89 -7.63
CA SER A 86 -5.70 -6.40 -7.24
C SER A 86 -5.58 -6.61 -5.73
N GLU A 87 -6.05 -5.67 -4.92
CA GLU A 87 -6.00 -5.76 -3.46
C GLU A 87 -7.30 -5.27 -2.83
N LEU A 88 -7.77 -5.99 -1.83
CA LEU A 88 -8.91 -5.62 -1.00
C LEU A 88 -8.53 -5.86 0.47
N ASN A 89 -8.77 -4.89 1.33
CA ASN A 89 -8.59 -5.11 2.76
C ASN A 89 -9.78 -5.90 3.34
N PRO A 90 -9.67 -6.46 4.56
CA PRO A 90 -10.74 -7.26 5.14
C PRO A 90 -12.08 -6.52 5.25
N MET A 91 -12.04 -5.22 5.54
CA MET A 91 -13.26 -4.41 5.64
C MET A 91 -13.97 -4.28 4.28
N ALA A 92 -13.23 -4.10 3.18
CA ALA A 92 -13.80 -4.06 1.84
C ALA A 92 -14.47 -5.38 1.48
N LEU A 93 -13.84 -6.50 1.79
CA LEU A 93 -14.42 -7.83 1.58
C LEU A 93 -15.72 -8.01 2.36
N LYS A 94 -15.74 -7.54 3.60
CA LYS A 94 -16.94 -7.58 4.45
C LYS A 94 -18.06 -6.70 3.90
N MET A 95 -17.75 -5.48 3.45
CA MET A 95 -18.73 -4.55 2.91
C MET A 95 -19.32 -5.04 1.59
N LEU A 96 -18.50 -5.67 0.74
CA LEU A 96 -18.95 -6.27 -0.51
C LEU A 96 -19.65 -7.62 -0.30
N GLY A 97 -19.40 -8.28 0.84
CA GLY A 97 -19.96 -9.60 1.13
C GLY A 97 -19.34 -10.72 0.28
N VAL A 98 -18.09 -10.60 -0.09
CA VAL A 98 -17.36 -11.54 -0.97
C VAL A 98 -16.06 -12.02 -0.33
N ARG A 99 -15.53 -13.12 -0.86
CA ARG A 99 -14.20 -13.60 -0.48
C ARG A 99 -13.16 -13.17 -1.52
N PHE A 100 -11.93 -12.98 -1.08
CA PHE A 100 -10.85 -12.52 -1.96
C PHE A 100 -10.62 -13.46 -3.15
N GLU A 101 -10.66 -14.77 -2.91
CA GLU A 101 -10.46 -15.78 -3.95
C GLU A 101 -11.49 -15.70 -5.07
N ASP A 102 -12.70 -15.27 -4.75
CA ASP A 102 -13.81 -15.18 -5.70
C ASP A 102 -13.76 -13.93 -6.58
N VAL A 103 -12.99 -12.90 -6.17
CA VAL A 103 -13.00 -11.60 -6.84
C VAL A 103 -11.63 -11.19 -7.39
N GLN A 104 -10.56 -11.86 -6.98
CA GLN A 104 -9.21 -11.54 -7.45
C GLN A 104 -9.11 -11.61 -8.98
N GLY A 105 -8.59 -10.55 -9.59
CA GLY A 105 -8.44 -10.46 -11.04
C GLY A 105 -9.73 -10.19 -11.82
N LYS A 106 -10.87 -10.12 -11.15
CA LYS A 106 -12.14 -9.73 -11.76
C LYS A 106 -12.26 -8.21 -11.85
N LYS A 107 -13.05 -7.73 -12.79
CA LYS A 107 -13.41 -6.33 -12.86
C LYS A 107 -14.50 -5.99 -11.84
N MET A 108 -14.54 -4.75 -11.38
CA MET A 108 -15.54 -4.32 -10.41
C MET A 108 -16.98 -4.62 -10.87
N LYS A 109 -17.25 -4.42 -12.16
CA LYS A 109 -18.57 -4.69 -12.75
C LYS A 109 -19.00 -6.15 -12.72
N ASP A 110 -18.02 -7.07 -12.61
CA ASP A 110 -18.25 -8.52 -12.62
C ASP A 110 -18.37 -9.11 -11.20
N VAL A 111 -18.20 -8.26 -10.18
CA VAL A 111 -18.36 -8.68 -8.78
C VAL A 111 -19.85 -8.76 -8.43
N ASP A 112 -20.25 -9.89 -7.88
CA ASP A 112 -21.64 -10.14 -7.45
C ASP A 112 -21.92 -9.47 -6.10
N SER A 113 -22.12 -8.15 -6.14
CA SER A 113 -22.44 -7.34 -4.96
C SER A 113 -23.17 -6.07 -5.38
N PRO A 114 -24.22 -5.65 -4.66
CA PRO A 114 -24.92 -4.40 -4.95
C PRO A 114 -24.00 -3.17 -4.84
N LEU A 115 -23.11 -3.17 -3.86
CA LEU A 115 -22.14 -2.09 -3.66
C LEU A 115 -21.12 -2.05 -4.80
N ALA A 116 -20.70 -3.19 -5.31
CA ALA A 116 -19.77 -3.25 -6.44
C ALA A 116 -20.34 -2.63 -7.72
N GLY A 117 -21.63 -2.79 -7.95
CA GLY A 117 -22.32 -2.13 -9.07
C GLY A 117 -22.26 -0.61 -8.98
N GLU A 118 -22.48 -0.05 -7.80
CA GLU A 118 -22.36 1.38 -7.56
C GLU A 118 -20.93 1.89 -7.72
N LEU A 119 -19.94 1.12 -7.23
CA LEU A 119 -18.53 1.46 -7.39
C LEU A 119 -18.08 1.42 -8.84
N ALA A 120 -18.57 0.46 -9.62
CA ALA A 120 -18.26 0.34 -11.05
C ALA A 120 -18.74 1.56 -11.85
N SER A 121 -19.81 2.18 -11.41
CA SER A 121 -20.39 3.37 -12.05
C SER A 121 -19.76 4.68 -11.59
N LEU A 122 -18.92 4.67 -10.55
CA LEU A 122 -18.35 5.88 -9.96
C LEU A 122 -17.15 6.35 -10.78
N PRO A 123 -17.21 7.56 -11.40
CA PRO A 123 -16.08 8.10 -12.14
C PRO A 123 -14.89 8.40 -11.22
N ARG A 124 -13.70 8.31 -11.80
CA ARG A 124 -12.45 8.62 -11.09
C ARG A 124 -12.43 10.10 -10.65
N GLY A 125 -12.05 10.34 -9.41
CA GLY A 125 -12.00 11.66 -8.80
C GLY A 125 -13.31 12.10 -8.15
N GLU A 126 -14.34 11.26 -8.16
CA GLU A 126 -15.64 11.58 -7.59
C GLU A 126 -15.91 10.83 -6.29
N THR A 127 -16.83 11.37 -5.52
CA THR A 127 -17.32 10.82 -4.26
C THR A 127 -18.83 10.71 -4.35
N VAL A 128 -19.36 9.57 -3.88
CA VAL A 128 -20.82 9.36 -3.84
C VAL A 128 -21.22 8.75 -2.50
N THR A 129 -22.43 9.06 -2.05
CA THR A 129 -23.04 8.39 -0.92
C THR A 129 -24.05 7.37 -1.46
N VAL A 130 -23.88 6.12 -1.10
CA VAL A 130 -24.72 5.00 -1.56
C VAL A 130 -25.53 4.50 -0.38
N ARG A 131 -26.85 4.45 -0.55
CA ARG A 131 -27.76 3.81 0.40
C ARG A 131 -28.28 2.53 -0.23
N LEU A 132 -27.75 1.38 0.21
CA LEU A 132 -28.20 0.08 -0.27
C LEU A 132 -29.55 -0.32 0.33
N ASN A 133 -29.73 0.00 1.61
CA ASN A 133 -30.98 -0.20 2.35
C ASN A 133 -30.98 0.71 3.58
N ASP A 134 -31.99 0.60 4.44
CA ASP A 134 -32.08 1.45 5.64
C ASP A 134 -30.96 1.26 6.64
N SER A 135 -30.26 0.12 6.57
CA SER A 135 -29.20 -0.25 7.50
C SER A 135 -27.79 -0.14 6.94
N ASN A 136 -27.63 0.09 5.64
CA ASN A 136 -26.32 0.09 4.99
C ASN A 136 -26.16 1.32 4.11
N ILE A 137 -25.45 2.29 4.64
CA ILE A 137 -25.15 3.58 4.00
C ILE A 137 -23.63 3.73 3.94
N TYR A 138 -23.11 4.00 2.74
CA TYR A 138 -21.69 4.08 2.49
C TYR A 138 -21.33 5.36 1.74
N ARG A 139 -20.22 5.98 2.12
CA ARG A 139 -19.55 7.00 1.32
C ARG A 139 -18.43 6.34 0.56
N CYS A 140 -18.46 6.44 -0.76
CA CYS A 140 -17.52 5.83 -1.67
C CYS A 140 -16.70 6.90 -2.39
N ILE A 141 -15.40 6.76 -2.39
CA ILE A 141 -14.45 7.66 -3.04
C ILE A 141 -13.66 6.86 -4.07
N HIS A 142 -13.63 7.33 -5.31
CA HIS A 142 -12.80 6.78 -6.36
C HIS A 142 -11.68 7.76 -6.68
N SER A 143 -10.44 7.36 -6.47
CA SER A 143 -9.27 8.20 -6.67
C SER A 143 -8.12 7.39 -7.25
N SER A 144 -6.95 7.96 -7.33
CA SER A 144 -5.75 7.26 -7.77
C SER A 144 -4.52 7.82 -7.06
N PHE A 145 -3.50 6.99 -6.90
CA PHE A 145 -2.19 7.41 -6.45
C PHE A 145 -1.14 7.04 -7.49
N ILE A 146 0.00 7.70 -7.43
CA ILE A 146 1.12 7.45 -8.33
C ILE A 146 2.20 6.69 -7.58
N ASP A 147 2.59 5.54 -8.09
CA ASP A 147 3.72 4.75 -7.61
C ASP A 147 4.61 4.41 -8.78
N ARG A 148 5.90 4.77 -8.68
CA ARG A 148 6.92 4.57 -9.74
C ARG A 148 6.50 5.10 -11.11
N GLY A 149 5.78 6.24 -11.14
CA GLY A 149 5.31 6.86 -12.38
C GLY A 149 4.04 6.26 -12.96
N PHE A 150 3.47 5.22 -12.34
CA PHE A 150 2.22 4.60 -12.76
C PHE A 150 1.07 4.99 -11.84
N GLN A 151 -0.09 5.24 -12.44
CA GLN A 151 -1.31 5.50 -11.68
C GLN A 151 -1.91 4.18 -11.19
N HIS A 152 -2.29 4.16 -9.91
CA HIS A 152 -3.01 3.06 -9.30
C HIS A 152 -4.36 3.55 -8.83
N PRO A 153 -5.45 3.18 -9.52
CA PRO A 153 -6.80 3.52 -9.08
C PRO A 153 -7.15 2.79 -7.77
N PHE A 154 -7.89 3.48 -6.91
CA PHE A 154 -8.37 2.86 -5.67
C PHE A 154 -9.73 3.39 -5.28
N PHE A 155 -10.44 2.61 -4.48
CA PHE A 155 -11.70 2.99 -3.84
C PHE A 155 -11.53 2.99 -2.34
N LEU A 156 -12.08 4.01 -1.69
CA LEU A 156 -12.26 4.06 -0.25
C LEU A 156 -13.75 4.01 0.06
N ILE A 157 -14.13 3.15 0.99
CA ILE A 157 -15.52 2.96 1.37
C ILE A 157 -15.64 3.17 2.86
N GLU A 158 -16.44 4.16 3.26
CA GLU A 158 -16.69 4.47 4.66
C GLU A 158 -18.14 4.15 4.99
N SER A 159 -18.36 3.40 6.06
CA SER A 159 -19.71 3.15 6.56
C SER A 159 -20.22 4.37 7.32
N LEU A 160 -21.33 4.92 6.87
CA LEU A 160 -22.01 6.05 7.52
C LEU A 160 -23.27 5.60 8.29
N THR A 161 -23.52 4.30 8.35
CA THR A 161 -24.74 3.74 8.91
C THR A 161 -25.02 4.27 10.31
N ASP A 162 -24.04 4.18 11.22
CA ASP A 162 -24.21 4.61 12.61
C ASP A 162 -24.43 6.12 12.72
N GLU A 163 -23.71 6.91 11.96
CA GLU A 163 -23.81 8.37 11.97
C GLU A 163 -25.15 8.86 11.45
N VAL A 164 -25.61 8.30 10.35
CA VAL A 164 -26.91 8.66 9.75
C VAL A 164 -28.05 8.20 10.65
N MET A 165 -27.96 7.00 11.21
CA MET A 165 -29.00 6.51 12.16
C MET A 165 -29.09 7.37 13.41
N LYS A 166 -27.96 7.83 13.96
CA LYS A 166 -27.94 8.76 15.09
C LYS A 166 -28.56 10.10 14.73
N ALA A 167 -28.24 10.63 13.56
CA ALA A 167 -28.80 11.91 13.07
C ALA A 167 -30.31 11.80 12.82
N GLU A 168 -30.77 10.72 12.20
CA GLU A 168 -32.21 10.46 11.99
C GLU A 168 -32.94 10.32 13.33
N LYS A 169 -32.35 9.61 14.28
CA LYS A 169 -32.92 9.47 15.63
C LYS A 169 -33.07 10.81 16.35
N LYS A 170 -32.05 11.66 16.31
CA LYS A 170 -32.09 13.02 16.88
C LYS A 170 -33.19 13.88 16.23
N ALA A 171 -33.27 13.85 14.91
CA ALA A 171 -34.30 14.57 14.17
C ALA A 171 -35.70 14.10 14.54
N TYR A 172 -35.88 12.77 14.65
CA TYR A 172 -37.16 12.17 15.05
C TYR A 172 -37.54 12.55 16.47
N GLU A 173 -36.65 12.50 17.43
CA GLU A 173 -36.87 12.91 18.82
C GLU A 173 -37.22 14.38 18.90
N LYS A 174 -36.59 15.23 18.10
CA LYS A 174 -36.89 16.67 18.03
C LYS A 174 -38.32 16.93 17.52
N VAL A 175 -38.76 16.22 16.49
CA VAL A 175 -40.11 16.30 15.94
C VAL A 175 -41.15 15.86 16.99
N ILE A 176 -40.90 14.74 17.71
CA ILE A 176 -41.77 14.27 18.78
C ILE A 176 -41.91 15.31 19.88
N ARG A 177 -40.84 15.97 20.32
CA ARG A 177 -40.89 17.05 21.31
C ARG A 177 -41.71 18.24 20.84
N MET A 178 -41.60 18.59 19.56
CA MET A 178 -42.38 19.69 18.99
C MET A 178 -43.88 19.36 18.93
N ILE A 179 -44.26 18.12 18.71
CA ILE A 179 -45.66 17.66 18.68
C ILE A 179 -46.23 17.57 20.12
N ALA A 180 -45.41 17.20 21.11
CA ALA A 180 -45.83 17.04 22.51
C ALA A 180 -46.09 18.36 23.23
N HIS A 181 -45.66 19.51 22.69
CA HIS A 181 -45.94 20.85 23.16
C HIS A 181 -46.96 21.54 22.26
#